data_babc5b1659e52c344ba9d7ccd7e86ea1
#
_entry.id   babc5b1659e52c344ba9d7ccd7e86ea1
#
_cell.length_a   1.000
_cell.length_b   1.000
_cell.length_c   1.000
_cell.angle_alpha   90.00
_cell.angle_beta   90.00
_cell.angle_gamma   90.00
#
_symmetry.space_group_name_H-M   'P 1'
#
loop_
_entity.id
_entity.type
_entity.pdbx_description
1 polymer ?
#
loop_
_entity_poly.entity_id
_entity_poly.type
_entity_poly.pdbx_seq_one_letter_code
_entity_poly.pdbx_strand_id
1 'polypeptide(L)'
;AECIDYLRRIAEKARTVLIIVCHSSESRLLERYEHIETRIGYICELRPPSPQDTADYAGELCEVALDAGLVTEVHKQSGARYRLIADALANLERVAGKLGKSALGLADVAGMPLCQDWEKVLRKGGK
;
A
#
# COMPACT_ATOMS: atom_id res chain seq x y z
N ALA A 1 -14.62 20.81 -5.86
CA ALA A 1 -15.59 20.58 -6.95
C ALA A 1 -15.16 21.26 -8.25
N GLU A 2 -14.90 22.56 -8.26
CA GLU A 2 -14.52 23.31 -9.48
C GLU A 2 -13.29 22.75 -10.18
N CYS A 3 -12.28 22.33 -9.42
CA CYS A 3 -11.05 21.75 -9.97
C CYS A 3 -11.34 20.41 -10.69
N ILE A 4 -12.17 19.55 -10.12
CA ILE A 4 -12.54 18.27 -10.73
C ILE A 4 -13.37 18.48 -11.98
N ASP A 5 -14.32 19.42 -11.97
CA ASP A 5 -15.11 19.76 -13.15
C ASP A 5 -14.24 20.34 -14.28
N TYR A 6 -13.26 21.14 -13.92
CA TYR A 6 -12.29 21.67 -14.88
C TYR A 6 -11.45 20.55 -15.53
N LEU A 7 -10.89 19.65 -14.73
CA LEU A 7 -10.13 18.49 -15.22
C LEU A 7 -10.99 17.59 -16.10
N ARG A 8 -12.25 17.37 -15.73
CA ARG A 8 -13.20 16.61 -16.53
C ARG A 8 -13.40 17.22 -17.91
N ARG A 9 -13.62 18.56 -17.98
CA ARG A 9 -13.78 19.28 -19.25
C ARG A 9 -12.55 19.17 -20.14
N ILE A 10 -11.35 19.18 -19.55
CA ILE A 10 -10.10 18.95 -20.29
C ILE A 10 -10.08 17.53 -20.85
N ALA A 11 -10.38 16.54 -20.02
CA ALA A 11 -10.39 15.13 -20.45
C ALA A 11 -11.40 14.88 -21.59
N GLU A 12 -12.59 15.46 -21.51
CA GLU A 12 -13.61 15.38 -22.56
C GLU A 12 -13.10 16.01 -23.86
N LYS A 13 -12.51 17.21 -23.82
CA LYS A 13 -11.94 17.87 -25.00
C LYS A 13 -10.78 17.09 -25.61
N ALA A 14 -9.92 16.51 -24.76
CA ALA A 14 -8.78 15.71 -25.16
C ALA A 14 -9.17 14.27 -25.57
N ARG A 15 -10.44 13.88 -25.43
CA ARG A 15 -10.93 12.50 -25.64
C ARG A 15 -10.10 11.47 -24.90
N THR A 16 -9.76 11.75 -23.64
CA THR A 16 -8.97 10.88 -22.78
C THR A 16 -9.76 10.47 -21.54
N VAL A 17 -9.24 9.47 -20.81
CA VAL A 17 -9.84 8.99 -19.57
C VAL A 17 -9.31 9.82 -18.41
N LEU A 18 -10.20 10.24 -17.51
CA LEU A 18 -9.84 10.85 -16.23
C LEU A 18 -9.96 9.79 -15.14
N ILE A 19 -8.85 9.52 -14.45
CA ILE A 19 -8.81 8.63 -13.29
C ILE A 19 -8.61 9.48 -12.04
N ILE A 20 -9.54 9.38 -11.09
CA ILE A 20 -9.46 10.07 -9.80
C ILE A 20 -9.12 9.04 -8.74
N VAL A 21 -8.01 9.25 -8.03
CA VAL A 21 -7.61 8.41 -6.90
C VAL A 21 -7.77 9.23 -5.63
N CYS A 22 -8.56 8.72 -4.69
CA CYS A 22 -8.81 9.40 -3.42
C CYS A 22 -8.96 8.40 -2.28
N HIS A 23 -8.88 8.88 -1.05
CA HIS A 23 -9.20 8.08 0.12
C HIS A 23 -10.73 7.87 0.21
N SER A 24 -11.16 6.74 0.79
CA SER A 24 -12.58 6.39 0.91
C SER A 24 -13.43 7.45 1.64
N SER A 25 -12.84 8.20 2.58
CA SER A 25 -13.52 9.34 3.23
C SER A 25 -13.81 10.49 2.26
N GLU A 26 -13.00 10.64 1.22
CA GLU A 26 -13.11 11.72 0.24
C GLU A 26 -14.06 11.37 -0.91
N SER A 27 -14.32 10.08 -1.16
CA SER A 27 -15.25 9.64 -2.21
C SER A 27 -16.66 10.21 -1.99
N ARG A 28 -17.08 10.33 -0.72
CA ARG A 28 -18.34 10.95 -0.34
C ARG A 28 -18.49 12.41 -0.74
N LEU A 29 -17.37 13.11 -0.96
CA LEU A 29 -17.39 14.48 -1.47
C LEU A 29 -17.81 14.52 -2.93
N LEU A 30 -17.50 13.49 -3.72
CA LEU A 30 -17.91 13.38 -5.12
C LEU A 30 -19.41 13.12 -5.24
N GLU A 31 -19.98 12.33 -4.33
CA GLU A 31 -21.41 12.02 -4.27
C GLU A 31 -22.31 13.26 -4.04
N ARG A 32 -21.75 14.33 -3.46
CA ARG A 32 -22.44 15.61 -3.27
C ARG A 32 -22.63 16.42 -4.55
N TYR A 33 -21.97 16.01 -5.62
CA TYR A 33 -21.98 16.72 -6.90
C TYR A 33 -22.62 15.83 -7.97
N GLU A 34 -23.94 15.87 -8.08
CA GLU A 34 -24.73 15.07 -9.03
C GLU A 34 -24.17 15.13 -10.47
N HIS A 35 -23.68 16.29 -10.90
CA HIS A 35 -23.09 16.46 -12.23
C HIS A 35 -21.75 15.76 -12.41
N ILE A 36 -21.08 15.35 -11.33
CA ILE A 36 -19.86 14.53 -11.33
C ILE A 36 -20.24 13.07 -11.18
N GLU A 37 -21.08 12.75 -10.19
CA GLU A 37 -21.53 11.39 -9.87
C GLU A 37 -22.09 10.68 -11.11
N THR A 38 -23.00 11.34 -11.83
CA THR A 38 -23.64 10.77 -13.04
C THR A 38 -22.70 10.48 -14.20
N ARG A 39 -21.44 10.93 -14.12
CA ARG A 39 -20.42 10.74 -15.16
C ARG A 39 -19.30 9.78 -14.76
N ILE A 40 -19.38 9.23 -13.55
CA ILE A 40 -18.46 8.19 -13.11
C ILE A 40 -18.89 6.88 -13.77
N GLY A 41 -18.11 6.41 -14.74
CA GLY A 41 -18.40 5.17 -15.44
C GLY A 41 -17.98 3.92 -14.69
N TYR A 42 -17.02 4.04 -13.78
CA TYR A 42 -16.48 2.90 -13.03
C TYR A 42 -15.87 3.34 -11.70
N ILE A 43 -16.16 2.60 -10.63
CA ILE A 43 -15.58 2.79 -9.30
C ILE A 43 -14.84 1.51 -8.93
N CYS A 44 -13.56 1.65 -8.59
CA CYS A 44 -12.73 0.56 -8.08
C CYS A 44 -12.34 0.84 -6.63
N GLU A 45 -12.82 0.02 -5.71
CA GLU A 45 -12.43 0.10 -4.30
C GLU A 45 -11.21 -0.79 -4.05
N LEU A 46 -10.10 -0.18 -3.65
CA LEU A 46 -8.90 -0.90 -3.25
C LEU A 46 -9.03 -1.34 -1.79
N ARG A 47 -9.04 -2.65 -1.58
CA ARG A 47 -9.08 -3.26 -0.24
C ARG A 47 -7.68 -3.45 0.31
N PRO A 48 -7.51 -3.51 1.65
CA PRO A 48 -6.26 -3.95 2.24
C PRO A 48 -5.84 -5.33 1.69
N PRO A 49 -4.53 -5.57 1.48
CA PRO A 49 -4.05 -6.86 0.99
C PRO A 49 -4.40 -7.98 1.96
N SER A 50 -4.80 -9.11 1.40
CA SER A 50 -4.90 -10.38 2.11
C SER A 50 -3.50 -10.94 2.42
N PRO A 51 -3.36 -11.97 3.28
CA PRO A 51 -2.10 -12.67 3.46
C PRO A 51 -1.54 -13.25 2.15
N GLN A 52 -2.41 -13.73 1.24
CA GLN A 52 -2.01 -14.24 -0.07
C GLN A 52 -1.49 -13.11 -0.96
N ASP A 53 -2.19 -11.97 -1.03
CA ASP A 53 -1.72 -10.80 -1.78
C ASP A 53 -0.36 -10.32 -1.28
N THR A 54 -0.10 -10.43 0.03
CA THR A 54 1.21 -10.10 0.61
C THR A 54 2.28 -11.07 0.15
N ALA A 55 1.97 -12.36 0.06
CA ALA A 55 2.89 -13.38 -0.41
C ALA A 55 3.22 -13.19 -1.90
N ASP A 56 2.21 -12.94 -2.72
CA ASP A 56 2.36 -12.68 -4.15
C ASP A 56 3.20 -11.39 -4.37
N TYR A 57 2.90 -10.34 -3.63
CA TYR A 57 3.62 -9.07 -3.69
C TYR A 57 5.09 -9.22 -3.25
N ALA A 58 5.35 -10.01 -2.20
CA ALA A 58 6.70 -10.33 -1.77
C ALA A 58 7.46 -11.15 -2.84
N GLY A 59 6.81 -12.12 -3.46
CA GLY A 59 7.40 -12.95 -4.52
C GLY A 59 7.74 -12.16 -5.79
N GLU A 60 6.99 -11.11 -6.10
CA GLU A 60 7.22 -10.29 -7.28
C GLU A 60 8.27 -9.18 -7.06
N LEU A 61 8.33 -8.60 -5.87
CA LEU A 61 9.14 -7.42 -5.60
C LEU A 61 10.43 -7.68 -4.82
N CYS A 62 10.48 -8.74 -4.01
CA CYS A 62 11.65 -9.03 -3.19
C CYS A 62 12.65 -9.89 -3.96
N GLU A 63 13.89 -9.42 -4.07
CA GLU A 63 14.98 -10.18 -4.71
C GLU A 63 15.48 -11.34 -3.85
N VAL A 64 15.11 -11.37 -2.58
CA VAL A 64 15.50 -12.39 -1.60
C VAL A 64 14.36 -13.36 -1.37
N ALA A 65 14.64 -14.65 -1.41
CA ALA A 65 13.65 -15.67 -1.09
C ALA A 65 13.24 -15.60 0.38
N LEU A 66 11.96 -15.48 0.66
CA LEU A 66 11.40 -15.40 2.01
C LEU A 66 10.62 -16.66 2.35
N ASP A 67 10.80 -17.21 3.55
CA ASP A 67 9.95 -18.30 4.00
C ASP A 67 8.52 -17.83 4.33
N ALA A 68 7.58 -18.77 4.34
CA ALA A 68 6.16 -18.48 4.60
C ALA A 68 5.92 -17.85 5.99
N GLY A 69 6.72 -18.23 6.98
CA GLY A 69 6.65 -17.66 8.32
C GLY A 69 7.04 -16.20 8.34
N LEU A 70 8.08 -15.83 7.60
CA LEU A 70 8.55 -14.46 7.49
C LEU A 70 7.57 -13.59 6.71
N VAL A 71 6.98 -14.10 5.63
CA VAL A 71 5.92 -13.40 4.88
C VAL A 71 4.70 -13.14 5.77
N THR A 72 4.31 -14.12 6.58
CA THR A 72 3.22 -13.96 7.56
C THR A 72 3.54 -12.86 8.58
N GLU A 73 4.77 -12.81 9.06
CA GLU A 73 5.20 -11.77 10.01
C GLU A 73 5.25 -10.38 9.34
N VAL A 74 5.66 -10.27 8.08
CA VAL A 74 5.57 -9.03 7.29
C VAL A 74 4.12 -8.56 7.22
N HIS A 75 3.18 -9.44 6.86
CA HIS A 75 1.76 -9.09 6.80
C HIS A 75 1.24 -8.57 8.14
N LYS A 76 1.57 -9.25 9.23
CA LYS A 76 1.16 -8.89 10.60
C LYS A 76 1.74 -7.55 11.05
N GLN A 77 3.05 -7.33 10.88
CA GLN A 77 3.70 -6.09 11.32
C GLN A 77 3.29 -4.88 10.49
N SER A 78 3.05 -5.08 9.19
CA SER A 78 2.57 -4.01 8.30
C SER A 78 1.10 -3.62 8.54
N GLY A 79 0.33 -4.45 9.26
CA GLY A 79 -1.11 -4.24 9.44
C GLY A 79 -1.86 -4.22 8.11
N ALA A 80 -1.45 -5.06 7.16
CA ALA A 80 -2.01 -5.16 5.82
C ALA A 80 -2.02 -3.82 5.05
N ARG A 81 -0.91 -3.09 5.09
CA ARG A 81 -0.73 -1.82 4.37
C ARG A 81 0.39 -1.97 3.35
N TYR A 82 0.08 -1.85 2.06
CA TYR A 82 1.05 -2.02 0.96
C TYR A 82 2.35 -1.24 1.15
N ARG A 83 2.26 0.01 1.59
CA ARG A 83 3.44 0.85 1.85
C ARG A 83 4.35 0.24 2.90
N LEU A 84 3.79 -0.24 4.01
CA LEU A 84 4.56 -0.85 5.09
C LEU A 84 5.09 -2.24 4.71
N ILE A 85 4.36 -2.97 3.85
CA ILE A 85 4.86 -4.22 3.27
C ILE A 85 6.10 -3.92 2.42
N ALA A 86 6.04 -2.95 1.51
CA ALA A 86 7.18 -2.55 0.69
C ALA A 86 8.39 -2.11 1.53
N ASP A 87 8.17 -1.32 2.58
CA ASP A 87 9.22 -0.91 3.52
C ASP A 87 9.84 -2.12 4.23
N ALA A 88 9.02 -3.10 4.65
CA ALA A 88 9.49 -4.33 5.28
C ALA A 88 10.35 -5.16 4.32
N LEU A 89 9.91 -5.34 3.07
CA LEU A 89 10.65 -6.08 2.04
C LEU A 89 12.02 -5.43 1.77
N ALA A 90 12.07 -4.11 1.59
CA ALA A 90 13.32 -3.37 1.40
C ALA A 90 14.28 -3.50 2.62
N ASN A 91 13.72 -3.57 3.84
CA ASN A 91 14.53 -3.82 5.04
C ASN A 91 15.09 -5.26 5.06
N LEU A 92 14.28 -6.25 4.65
CA LEU A 92 14.73 -7.63 4.57
C LEU A 92 15.85 -7.83 3.54
N GLU A 93 15.78 -7.18 2.39
CA GLU A 93 16.86 -7.18 1.41
C GLU A 93 18.17 -6.61 1.97
N ARG A 94 18.08 -5.52 2.74
CA ARG A 94 19.26 -4.97 3.43
C ARG A 94 19.83 -5.92 4.47
N VAL A 95 18.98 -6.62 5.21
CA VAL A 95 19.40 -7.64 6.18
C VAL A 95 20.08 -8.81 5.47
N ALA A 96 19.47 -9.31 4.39
CA ALA A 96 20.06 -10.38 3.58
C ALA A 96 21.44 -10.02 3.04
N GLY A 97 21.58 -8.79 2.50
CA GLY A 97 22.86 -8.27 2.05
C GLY A 97 23.93 -8.22 3.16
N LYS A 98 23.56 -7.82 4.37
CA LYS A 98 24.47 -7.81 5.53
C LYS A 98 24.85 -9.22 5.99
N LEU A 99 23.95 -10.19 5.88
CA LEU A 99 24.19 -11.58 6.25
C LEU A 99 24.81 -12.41 5.12
N GLY A 100 24.91 -11.86 3.92
CA GLY A 100 25.40 -12.58 2.73
C GLY A 100 24.48 -13.74 2.33
N LYS A 101 23.17 -13.63 2.57
CA LYS A 101 22.18 -14.68 2.30
C LYS A 101 21.30 -14.31 1.11
N SER A 102 20.98 -15.29 0.28
CA SER A 102 19.99 -15.19 -0.81
C SER A 102 18.57 -15.60 -0.39
N ALA A 103 18.43 -16.14 0.82
CA ALA A 103 17.14 -16.53 1.40
C ALA A 103 17.12 -16.19 2.90
N LEU A 104 15.98 -15.71 3.39
CA LEU A 104 15.76 -15.40 4.79
C LEU A 104 14.58 -16.19 5.35
N GLY A 105 14.73 -16.63 6.60
CA GLY A 105 13.67 -17.20 7.40
C GLY A 105 13.33 -16.34 8.60
N LEU A 106 12.21 -16.65 9.26
CA LEU A 106 11.77 -15.92 10.44
C LEU A 106 12.82 -15.86 11.55
N ALA A 107 13.66 -16.93 11.69
CA ALA A 107 14.73 -16.98 12.68
C ALA A 107 15.84 -15.94 12.44
N ASP A 108 16.10 -15.57 11.19
CA ASP A 108 17.16 -14.59 10.83
C ASP A 108 16.83 -13.17 11.29
N VAL A 109 15.54 -12.88 11.51
CA VAL A 109 15.03 -11.56 11.88
C VAL A 109 14.25 -11.56 13.19
N ALA A 110 14.41 -12.60 14.01
CA ALA A 110 13.69 -12.74 15.26
C ALA A 110 13.83 -11.50 16.17
N GLY A 111 12.70 -10.92 16.55
CA GLY A 111 12.64 -9.72 17.39
C GLY A 111 12.98 -8.41 16.69
N MET A 112 13.25 -8.41 15.37
CA MET A 112 13.49 -7.17 14.65
C MET A 112 12.17 -6.52 14.19
N PRO A 113 12.02 -5.20 14.29
CA PRO A 113 10.95 -4.48 13.63
C PRO A 113 11.20 -4.47 12.11
N LEU A 114 10.29 -5.08 11.34
CA LEU A 114 10.45 -5.18 9.88
C LEU A 114 10.02 -3.89 9.18
N CYS A 115 9.01 -3.22 9.72
CA CYS A 115 8.55 -1.92 9.21
C CYS A 115 8.30 -0.95 10.36
N GLN A 116 8.35 0.35 10.06
CA GLN A 116 8.15 1.40 11.05
C GLN A 116 6.74 1.97 10.90
N ASP A 117 5.86 1.67 11.86
CA ASP A 117 4.54 2.28 11.95
C ASP A 117 4.66 3.63 12.68
N TRP A 118 4.75 4.71 11.92
CA TRP A 118 4.87 6.06 12.44
C TRP A 118 3.71 6.49 13.33
N GLU A 119 2.50 5.98 13.10
CA GLU A 119 1.35 6.27 13.96
C GLU A 119 1.57 5.72 15.38
N LYS A 120 2.15 4.52 15.49
CA LYS A 120 2.51 3.93 16.79
C LYS A 120 3.67 4.67 17.45
N VAL A 121 4.64 5.16 16.66
CA VAL A 121 5.77 5.93 17.17
C VAL A 121 5.29 7.27 17.74
N LEU A 122 4.44 7.99 17.01
CA LEU A 122 3.90 9.28 17.44
C LEU A 122 3.00 9.15 18.69
N ARG A 123 2.21 8.09 18.80
CA ARG A 123 1.38 7.84 19.99
C ARG A 123 2.22 7.54 21.24
N LYS A 124 3.42 6.98 21.11
CA LYS A 124 4.33 6.71 22.24
C LYS A 124 5.15 7.93 22.64
N GLY A 125 5.40 8.87 21.75
CA GLY A 125 6.16 10.10 22.02
C GLY A 125 5.36 11.25 22.64
N GLY A 126 4.04 11.08 22.80
CA GLY A 126 3.12 12.08 23.35
C GLY A 126 2.80 11.89 24.84
N LYS A 127 3.79 11.51 25.67
CA LYS A 127 3.69 11.56 27.15
C LYS A 127 4.70 12.55 27.70
#